data_09ce99bf527ebcd03c2b44cd23b60bb1
#
_entry.id   09ce99bf527ebcd03c2b44cd23b60bb1
#
_cell.length_a   1.000
_cell.length_b   1.000
_cell.length_c   1.000
_cell.angle_alpha   90.00
_cell.angle_beta   90.00
_cell.angle_gamma   90.00
#
_symmetry.space_group_name_H-M   'P 1'
#
loop_
_entity.id
_entity.type
_entity.pdbx_description
1 polymer ?
#
loop_
_entity_poly.entity_id
_entity_poly.type
_entity_poly.pdbx_seq_one_letter_code
_entity_poly.pdbx_strand_id
1 'polypeptide(L)'
;DQAVLDALKKGVEVKAFAAALKNLKAAGIATYVYLLFGTPAESPEAARRTLSFVVAHATEIGFLNLAIFNLPAHGPKMEGIASGTFYTGDLPLYRPFVHPLGWDRKEVRCFLEKEFKKEPAIAAILRRDPPFFTSNHAPFFVMASD
;
A
#
# COMPACT_ATOMS: atom_id res chain seq x y z
N ASP A 1 -1.19 -7.61 5.86
CA ASP A 1 -0.59 -8.61 6.77
C ASP A 1 -0.67 -8.15 8.22
N GLN A 2 -1.13 -9.01 9.15
CA GLN A 2 -1.38 -8.62 10.55
C GLN A 2 -0.07 -8.26 11.28
N ALA A 3 0.96 -9.07 11.10
CA ALA A 3 2.23 -8.83 11.80
C ALA A 3 2.87 -7.48 11.41
N VAL A 4 2.73 -7.07 10.15
CA VAL A 4 3.17 -5.75 9.68
C VAL A 4 2.32 -4.63 10.30
N LEU A 5 1.00 -4.80 10.38
CA LEU A 5 0.10 -3.82 11.01
C LEU A 5 0.42 -3.64 12.50
N ASP A 6 0.69 -4.74 13.19
CA ASP A 6 1.03 -4.73 14.62
C ASP A 6 2.38 -4.05 14.86
N ALA A 7 3.40 -4.39 14.07
CA ALA A 7 4.72 -3.77 14.14
C ALA A 7 4.67 -2.25 13.86
N LEU A 8 3.78 -1.82 12.96
CA LEU A 8 3.53 -0.42 12.66
C LEU A 8 2.55 0.26 13.64
N LYS A 9 2.06 -0.46 14.64
CA LYS A 9 1.09 0.02 15.64
C LYS A 9 -0.14 0.66 15.00
N LYS A 10 -0.67 0.05 13.94
CA LYS A 10 -1.83 0.58 13.20
C LYS A 10 -3.16 0.43 13.95
N GLY A 11 -3.23 -0.44 14.96
CA GLY A 11 -4.43 -0.63 15.78
C GLY A 11 -5.63 -1.17 15.00
N VAL A 12 -5.39 -1.85 13.85
CA VAL A 12 -6.43 -2.39 12.98
C VAL A 12 -6.18 -3.87 12.76
N GLU A 13 -7.23 -4.66 12.86
CA GLU A 13 -7.20 -6.08 12.52
C GLU A 13 -7.55 -6.31 11.04
N VAL A 14 -6.83 -7.21 10.37
CA VAL A 14 -7.12 -7.60 8.97
C VAL A 14 -8.55 -8.10 8.80
N LYS A 15 -9.08 -8.83 9.80
CA LYS A 15 -10.48 -9.31 9.79
C LYS A 15 -11.49 -8.17 9.83
N ALA A 16 -11.25 -7.16 10.65
CA ALA A 16 -12.11 -5.97 10.74
C ALA A 16 -12.07 -5.18 9.44
N PHE A 17 -10.90 -5.06 8.82
CA PHE A 17 -10.75 -4.42 7.52
C PHE A 17 -11.51 -5.16 6.41
N ALA A 18 -11.43 -6.50 6.38
CA ALA A 18 -12.20 -7.33 5.44
C ALA A 18 -13.72 -7.16 5.61
N ALA A 19 -14.20 -7.11 6.87
CA ALA A 19 -15.62 -6.86 7.15
C ALA A 19 -16.05 -5.45 6.70
N ALA A 20 -15.21 -4.45 6.94
CA ALA A 20 -15.47 -3.07 6.50
C ALA A 20 -15.60 -2.97 4.98
N LEU A 21 -14.71 -3.59 4.20
CA LEU A 21 -14.80 -3.62 2.73
C LEU A 21 -16.13 -4.19 2.25
N LYS A 22 -16.56 -5.34 2.80
CA LYS A 22 -17.83 -5.97 2.47
C LYS A 22 -19.02 -5.08 2.80
N ASN A 23 -19.02 -4.47 3.99
CA ASN A 23 -20.11 -3.59 4.43
C ASN A 23 -20.21 -2.33 3.56
N LEU A 24 -19.08 -1.72 3.23
CA LEU A 24 -19.04 -0.55 2.33
C LEU A 24 -19.57 -0.91 0.95
N LYS A 25 -19.14 -2.04 0.39
CA LYS A 25 -19.66 -2.54 -0.89
C LYS A 25 -21.17 -2.79 -0.84
N ALA A 26 -21.67 -3.43 0.21
CA ALA A 26 -23.11 -3.70 0.39
C ALA A 26 -23.92 -2.42 0.54
N ALA A 27 -23.33 -1.36 1.10
CA ALA A 27 -23.94 -0.04 1.23
C ALA A 27 -23.81 0.84 -0.05
N GLY A 28 -23.24 0.33 -1.14
CA GLY A 28 -23.00 1.11 -2.36
C GLY A 28 -21.91 2.18 -2.21
N ILE A 29 -21.06 2.08 -1.19
CA ILE A 29 -20.00 3.05 -0.95
C ILE A 29 -18.72 2.58 -1.64
N ALA A 30 -18.22 3.40 -2.58
CA ALA A 30 -16.96 3.14 -3.25
C ALA A 30 -15.77 3.27 -2.31
N THR A 31 -14.78 2.36 -2.47
CA THR A 31 -13.57 2.33 -1.66
C THR A 31 -12.34 2.74 -2.45
N TYR A 32 -11.46 3.49 -1.81
CA TYR A 32 -10.12 3.79 -2.29
C TYR A 32 -9.11 3.27 -1.29
N VAL A 33 -8.47 2.15 -1.63
CA VAL A 33 -7.60 1.42 -0.72
C VAL A 33 -6.14 1.81 -0.94
N TYR A 34 -5.49 2.31 0.11
CA TYR A 34 -4.07 2.64 0.12
C TYR A 34 -3.26 1.45 0.64
N LEU A 35 -2.34 0.99 -0.17
CA LEU A 35 -1.36 -0.04 0.20
C LEU A 35 0.03 0.58 0.28
N LEU A 36 0.74 0.28 1.37
CA LEU A 36 2.10 0.75 1.60
C LEU A 36 3.03 -0.46 1.70
N PHE A 37 3.97 -0.54 0.77
CA PHE A 37 4.96 -1.61 0.68
C PHE A 37 6.36 -1.13 1.06
N GLY A 38 7.24 -2.06 1.45
CA GLY A 38 8.62 -1.77 1.78
C GLY A 38 8.80 -1.10 3.13
N THR A 39 7.84 -1.26 4.03
CA THR A 39 8.01 -0.83 5.43
C THR A 39 9.04 -1.71 6.13
N PRO A 40 9.81 -1.18 7.10
CA PRO A 40 10.87 -1.95 7.76
C PRO A 40 10.45 -3.29 8.37
N ALA A 41 9.17 -3.44 8.68
CA ALA A 41 8.59 -4.67 9.23
C ALA A 41 8.10 -5.66 8.15
N GLU A 42 8.08 -5.26 6.88
CA GLU A 42 7.55 -6.08 5.81
C GLU A 42 8.62 -7.01 5.22
N SER A 43 8.27 -8.27 5.00
CA SER A 43 9.06 -9.22 4.22
C SER A 43 8.41 -9.46 2.84
N PRO A 44 9.13 -10.07 1.88
CA PRO A 44 8.54 -10.51 0.61
C PRO A 44 7.29 -11.39 0.79
N GLU A 45 7.30 -12.28 1.81
CA GLU A 45 6.18 -13.16 2.12
C GLU A 45 4.99 -12.36 2.68
N ALA A 46 5.25 -11.34 3.51
CA ALA A 46 4.20 -10.45 4.02
C ALA A 46 3.55 -9.66 2.88
N ALA A 47 4.35 -9.17 1.92
CA ALA A 47 3.85 -8.50 0.71
C ALA A 47 2.97 -9.42 -0.13
N ARG A 48 3.34 -10.72 -0.28
CA ARG A 48 2.51 -11.71 -0.99
C ARG A 48 1.22 -12.04 -0.24
N ARG A 49 1.24 -12.07 1.11
CA ARG A 49 -0.01 -12.20 1.89
C ARG A 49 -0.93 -10.99 1.69
N THR A 50 -0.36 -9.79 1.57
CA THR A 50 -1.13 -8.59 1.21
C THR A 50 -1.73 -8.71 -0.20
N LEU A 51 -0.96 -9.21 -1.18
CA LEU A 51 -1.46 -9.53 -2.52
C LEU A 51 -2.65 -10.49 -2.46
N SER A 52 -2.50 -11.61 -1.76
CA SER A 52 -3.57 -12.62 -1.61
C SER A 52 -4.82 -12.04 -0.96
N PHE A 53 -4.67 -11.16 0.03
CA PHE A 53 -5.78 -10.44 0.64
C PHE A 53 -6.50 -9.55 -0.37
N VAL A 54 -5.78 -8.77 -1.17
CA VAL A 54 -6.38 -7.87 -2.17
C VAL A 54 -7.11 -8.67 -3.25
N VAL A 55 -6.54 -9.80 -3.69
CA VAL A 55 -7.19 -10.70 -4.65
C VAL A 55 -8.51 -11.25 -4.09
N ALA A 56 -8.50 -11.72 -2.84
CA ALA A 56 -9.69 -12.26 -2.18
C ALA A 56 -10.82 -11.23 -2.00
N HIS A 57 -10.47 -9.93 -2.00
CA HIS A 57 -11.40 -8.81 -1.79
C HIS A 57 -11.50 -7.89 -3.03
N ALA A 58 -11.08 -8.36 -4.21
CA ALA A 58 -11.01 -7.53 -5.41
C ALA A 58 -12.37 -6.97 -5.86
N THR A 59 -13.46 -7.67 -5.53
CA THR A 59 -14.83 -7.23 -5.85
C THR A 59 -15.33 -6.12 -4.93
N GLU A 60 -14.79 -6.02 -3.70
CA GLU A 60 -15.12 -4.99 -2.73
C GLU A 60 -14.27 -3.72 -2.87
N ILE A 61 -13.17 -3.80 -3.64
CA ILE A 61 -12.23 -2.70 -3.82
C ILE A 61 -12.56 -1.93 -5.10
N GLY A 62 -12.87 -0.64 -4.96
CA GLY A 62 -13.10 0.27 -6.08
C GLY A 62 -11.80 0.66 -6.76
N PHE A 63 -10.88 1.23 -6.02
CA PHE A 63 -9.59 1.73 -6.49
C PHE A 63 -8.45 1.34 -5.55
N LEU A 64 -7.22 1.27 -6.12
CA LEU A 64 -5.99 1.00 -5.38
C LEU A 64 -4.99 2.14 -5.54
N ASN A 65 -4.38 2.55 -4.44
CA ASN A 65 -3.15 3.33 -4.45
C ASN A 65 -1.99 2.46 -3.95
N LEU A 66 -0.95 2.36 -4.75
CA LEU A 66 0.25 1.56 -4.45
C LEU A 66 1.39 2.50 -4.10
N ALA A 67 1.74 2.59 -2.84
CA ALA A 67 2.83 3.42 -2.34
C ALA A 67 4.00 2.58 -1.86
N ILE A 68 5.21 3.10 -2.04
CA ILE A 68 6.44 2.52 -1.47
C ILE A 68 6.88 3.40 -0.32
N PHE A 69 7.19 2.77 0.81
CA PHE A 69 7.64 3.46 2.01
C PHE A 69 8.88 4.31 1.76
N ASN A 70 8.87 5.50 2.30
CA ASN A 70 10.00 6.39 2.38
C ASN A 70 10.22 6.76 3.85
N LEU A 71 11.45 6.64 4.34
CA LEU A 71 11.79 7.03 5.71
C LEU A 71 11.81 8.57 5.81
N PRO A 72 10.94 9.19 6.62
CA PRO A 72 10.93 10.64 6.78
C PRO A 72 12.26 11.17 7.32
N ALA A 73 12.71 12.29 6.79
CA ALA A 73 13.93 12.95 7.29
C ALA A 73 13.73 13.54 8.68
N HIS A 74 12.53 14.08 8.90
CA HIS A 74 12.11 14.69 10.16
C HIS A 74 10.98 13.85 10.76
N GLY A 75 11.26 13.18 11.88
CA GLY A 75 10.32 12.30 12.56
C GLY A 75 11.00 11.49 13.65
N PRO A 76 10.25 10.69 14.40
CA PRO A 76 10.81 9.80 15.40
C PRO A 76 11.87 8.89 14.77
N LYS A 77 13.01 8.76 15.41
CA LYS A 77 14.01 7.77 14.99
C LYS A 77 13.39 6.38 15.11
N MET A 78 13.44 5.63 14.04
CA MET A 78 13.08 4.22 14.08
C MET A 78 14.29 3.45 14.60
N GLU A 79 14.15 2.85 15.78
CA GLU A 79 15.21 2.07 16.41
C GLU A 79 15.62 0.89 15.52
N GLY A 80 16.92 0.61 15.47
CA GLY A 80 17.47 -0.51 14.71
C GLY A 80 17.54 -0.32 13.19
N ILE A 81 17.20 0.86 12.65
CA ILE A 81 17.29 1.12 11.22
C ILE A 81 18.52 1.97 10.89
N ALA A 82 19.45 1.40 10.14
CA ALA A 82 20.58 2.14 9.59
C ALA A 82 20.10 3.10 8.51
N SER A 83 20.30 4.38 8.71
CA SER A 83 19.89 5.43 7.76
C SER A 83 21.04 6.39 7.50
N GLY A 84 21.05 7.00 6.33
CA GLY A 84 22.01 7.99 5.89
C GLY A 84 21.37 9.33 5.51
N THR A 85 22.07 10.08 4.66
CA THR A 85 21.56 11.29 4.01
C THR A 85 21.74 11.15 2.51
N PHE A 86 20.79 11.63 1.70
CA PHE A 86 20.95 11.71 0.25
C PHE A 86 21.87 12.88 -0.15
N TYR A 87 21.78 13.98 0.57
CA TYR A 87 22.60 15.18 0.40
C TYR A 87 22.59 16.01 1.69
N THR A 88 23.58 16.86 1.84
CA THR A 88 23.63 17.88 2.91
C THR A 88 22.82 19.10 2.48
N GLY A 89 21.73 19.40 3.20
CA GLY A 89 20.87 20.56 2.92
C GLY A 89 19.66 20.58 3.84
N ASP A 90 18.96 21.69 3.85
CA ASP A 90 17.88 21.96 4.82
C ASP A 90 16.52 21.36 4.44
N LEU A 91 16.38 20.82 3.22
CA LEU A 91 15.09 20.38 2.68
C LEU A 91 15.00 18.87 2.31
N PRO A 92 15.75 17.92 2.93
CA PRO A 92 15.50 16.52 2.67
C PRO A 92 14.18 16.11 3.31
N LEU A 93 13.20 15.71 2.50
CA LEU A 93 11.93 15.14 2.99
C LEU A 93 12.11 13.72 3.50
N TYR A 94 13.05 12.97 2.91
CA TYR A 94 13.28 11.55 3.18
C TYR A 94 14.76 11.24 3.36
N ARG A 95 15.04 10.12 4.04
CA ARG A 95 16.38 9.55 4.21
C ARG A 95 16.49 8.20 3.54
N PRO A 96 17.66 7.85 2.95
CA PRO A 96 17.94 6.48 2.58
C PRO A 96 18.07 5.62 3.84
N PHE A 97 17.61 4.39 3.78
CA PHE A 97 17.77 3.43 4.85
C PHE A 97 18.07 2.04 4.30
N VAL A 98 18.74 1.23 5.12
CA VAL A 98 18.96 -0.19 4.82
C VAL A 98 17.77 -0.96 5.38
N HIS A 99 17.09 -1.69 4.50
CA HIS A 99 15.93 -2.47 4.92
C HIS A 99 16.36 -3.67 5.77
N PRO A 100 15.84 -3.86 7.00
CA PRO A 100 16.29 -4.90 7.92
C PRO A 100 16.17 -6.32 7.37
N LEU A 101 15.15 -6.56 6.51
CA LEU A 101 14.86 -7.86 5.93
C LEU A 101 15.27 -7.96 4.45
N GLY A 102 16.11 -7.04 3.94
CA GLY A 102 16.52 -7.04 2.55
C GLY A 102 15.42 -6.72 1.53
N TRP A 103 14.23 -6.37 1.99
CA TRP A 103 13.06 -6.01 1.15
C TRP A 103 13.15 -4.54 0.76
N ASP A 104 14.18 -4.19 0.01
CA ASP A 104 14.49 -2.82 -0.36
C ASP A 104 13.56 -2.28 -1.46
N ARG A 105 13.73 -1.00 -1.76
CA ARG A 105 12.90 -0.30 -2.75
C ARG A 105 12.97 -0.91 -4.15
N LYS A 106 14.10 -1.50 -4.52
CA LYS A 106 14.28 -2.16 -5.83
C LYS A 106 13.48 -3.46 -5.88
N GLU A 107 13.58 -4.28 -4.85
CA GLU A 107 12.85 -5.53 -4.72
C GLU A 107 11.34 -5.28 -4.67
N VAL A 108 10.90 -4.28 -3.90
CA VAL A 108 9.48 -3.86 -3.85
C VAL A 108 8.98 -3.44 -5.23
N ARG A 109 9.74 -2.63 -5.98
CA ARG A 109 9.35 -2.25 -7.35
C ARG A 109 9.27 -3.45 -8.27
N CYS A 110 10.22 -4.36 -8.16
CA CYS A 110 10.21 -5.59 -8.96
C CYS A 110 8.95 -6.42 -8.68
N PHE A 111 8.61 -6.63 -7.42
CA PHE A 111 7.40 -7.31 -7.00
C PHE A 111 6.13 -6.61 -7.52
N LEU A 112 6.02 -5.30 -7.33
CA LEU A 112 4.85 -4.56 -7.79
C LEU A 112 4.64 -4.66 -9.30
N GLU A 113 5.72 -4.59 -10.09
CA GLU A 113 5.61 -4.62 -11.55
C GLU A 113 5.47 -6.05 -12.12
N LYS A 114 6.11 -7.04 -11.51
CA LYS A 114 6.18 -8.39 -12.09
C LYS A 114 5.18 -9.38 -11.47
N GLU A 115 4.78 -9.17 -10.23
CA GLU A 115 3.82 -10.03 -9.53
C GLU A 115 2.50 -9.30 -9.28
N PHE A 116 2.51 -8.23 -8.46
CA PHE A 116 1.30 -7.58 -7.95
C PHE A 116 0.39 -7.06 -9.08
N LYS A 117 0.90 -6.20 -9.95
CA LYS A 117 0.11 -5.59 -11.05
C LYS A 117 -0.24 -6.58 -12.15
N LYS A 118 0.46 -7.73 -12.23
CA LYS A 118 0.18 -8.78 -13.22
C LYS A 118 -0.95 -9.71 -12.80
N GLU A 119 -1.31 -9.71 -11.53
CA GLU A 119 -2.45 -10.50 -11.04
C GLU A 119 -3.75 -10.02 -11.72
N PRO A 120 -4.51 -10.92 -12.39
CA PRO A 120 -5.66 -10.52 -13.19
C PRO A 120 -6.71 -9.71 -12.44
N ALA A 121 -6.99 -10.07 -11.20
CA ALA A 121 -7.95 -9.35 -10.36
C ALA A 121 -7.50 -7.92 -10.06
N ILE A 122 -6.22 -7.72 -9.80
CA ILE A 122 -5.62 -6.41 -9.54
C ILE A 122 -5.53 -5.58 -10.82
N ALA A 123 -5.08 -6.19 -11.92
CA ALA A 123 -5.05 -5.52 -13.21
C ALA A 123 -6.44 -5.01 -13.64
N ALA A 124 -7.51 -5.73 -13.28
CA ALA A 124 -8.88 -5.29 -13.52
C ALA A 124 -9.25 -4.04 -12.69
N ILE A 125 -8.80 -3.95 -11.43
CA ILE A 125 -9.00 -2.75 -10.60
C ILE A 125 -8.22 -1.57 -11.18
N LEU A 126 -6.94 -1.75 -11.49
CA LEU A 126 -6.08 -0.68 -12.00
C LEU A 126 -6.52 -0.13 -13.36
N ARG A 127 -7.21 -0.93 -14.20
CA ARG A 127 -7.80 -0.45 -15.46
C ARG A 127 -8.99 0.46 -15.29
N ARG A 128 -9.58 0.56 -14.09
CA ARG A 128 -10.68 1.49 -13.80
C ARG A 128 -10.17 2.91 -13.55
N ASP A 129 -8.86 3.07 -13.30
CA ASP A 129 -8.29 4.39 -13.05
C ASP A 129 -8.48 5.28 -14.27
N PRO A 130 -9.12 6.46 -14.14
CA PRO A 130 -9.26 7.39 -15.24
C PRO A 130 -7.92 8.03 -15.61
N PRO A 131 -7.73 8.49 -16.86
CA PRO A 131 -6.46 9.06 -17.34
C PRO A 131 -5.94 10.23 -16.52
N PHE A 132 -6.84 11.01 -15.93
CA PHE A 132 -6.55 12.15 -15.06
C PHE A 132 -7.07 11.87 -13.65
N PHE A 133 -6.44 10.92 -12.98
CA PHE A 133 -6.88 10.47 -11.68
C PHE A 133 -6.22 11.25 -10.55
N THR A 134 -7.07 11.83 -9.69
CA THR A 134 -6.66 12.27 -8.36
C THR A 134 -7.51 11.55 -7.32
N SER A 135 -6.93 11.20 -6.19
CA SER A 135 -7.61 10.46 -5.12
C SER A 135 -8.96 11.06 -4.70
N ASN A 136 -9.07 12.39 -4.78
CA ASN A 136 -10.29 13.11 -4.40
C ASN A 136 -11.46 12.91 -5.37
N HIS A 137 -11.21 12.48 -6.59
CA HIS A 137 -12.22 12.33 -7.63
C HIS A 137 -12.61 10.87 -7.87
N ALA A 138 -11.87 9.91 -7.32
CA ALA A 138 -12.13 8.47 -7.50
C ALA A 138 -13.58 8.05 -7.23
N PRO A 139 -14.23 8.48 -6.14
CA PRO A 139 -15.60 8.09 -5.84
C PRO A 139 -16.60 8.49 -6.92
N PHE A 140 -16.41 9.64 -7.56
CA PHE A 140 -17.34 10.13 -8.58
C PHE A 140 -17.35 9.27 -9.85
N PHE A 141 -16.22 8.66 -10.19
CA PHE A 141 -16.13 7.80 -11.36
C PHE A 141 -16.76 6.42 -11.13
N VAL A 142 -16.77 5.94 -9.88
CA VAL A 142 -17.46 4.68 -9.53
C VAL A 142 -18.96 4.87 -9.52
N MET A 143 -19.45 5.99 -8.99
CA MET A 143 -20.88 6.30 -8.91
C MET A 143 -21.51 6.61 -10.26
N ALA A 144 -20.72 6.98 -11.27
CA ALA A 144 -21.22 7.27 -12.63
C ALA A 144 -21.28 6.01 -13.52
N SER A 145 -20.90 4.84 -13.01
CA SER A 145 -20.80 3.59 -13.79
C SER A 145 -21.96 2.63 -13.56
N ASP A 146 -22.93 2.99 -12.73
CA ASP A 146 -24.21 2.31 -12.50
C ASP A 146 -25.33 3.07 -13.24
#